data_4ec7fc4332c92acffb043baa3bca77ed
#
_entry.id   4ec7fc4332c92acffb043baa3bca77ed
#
_cell.length_a   1.000
_cell.length_b   1.000
_cell.length_c   1.000
_cell.angle_alpha   90.00
_cell.angle_beta   90.00
_cell.angle_gamma   90.00
#
_symmetry.space_group_name_H-M   'P 1'
#
loop_
_entity.id
_entity.type
_entity.pdbx_description
1 polymer ?
#
loop_
_entity_poly.entity_id
_entity_poly.type
_entity_poly.pdbx_seq_one_letter_code
_entity_poly.pdbx_strand_id
1 'polypeptide(L)'
;LPTICSKLNYQKVENSENIEYVSEEKPNVYFFICDEYAGVEGLERYYNYDNRVFLKHIEENGFNISTTSHNYESCSTTVNIPNLLNLEYVASPDELEANNLKYMKNPKLYQIFKTNGYTINLINHTQFLDEDGCNVIATSDVVDTISTYILQKSIFQLIKDYKAEQIETSTDTQYYVSDLKNILNTMQTCYKMVDKEKPTLTIGYVSCPHPPFVIDEEGGAVDYRNTSNWADKSLYLNQLKYVNAC
;
A
#
# COMPACT_ATOMS: atom_id res chain seq x y z
N LEU A 1 -5.00 -24.38 -18.62
CA LEU A 1 -6.39 -23.89 -18.68
C LEU A 1 -6.38 -22.61 -19.52
N PRO A 2 -7.18 -22.50 -20.59
CA PRO A 2 -7.22 -21.29 -21.38
C PRO A 2 -7.92 -20.19 -20.58
N THR A 3 -7.23 -19.07 -20.45
CA THR A 3 -7.74 -17.83 -19.88
C THR A 3 -8.87 -17.33 -20.78
N ILE A 4 -10.09 -17.42 -20.31
CA ILE A 4 -11.23 -16.75 -20.94
C ILE A 4 -11.13 -15.27 -20.50
N CYS A 5 -10.30 -14.52 -21.20
CA CYS A 5 -10.40 -13.06 -21.19
C CYS A 5 -11.62 -12.69 -22.04
N SER A 6 -12.76 -12.51 -21.40
CA SER A 6 -13.88 -11.84 -22.02
C SER A 6 -13.44 -10.40 -22.30
N LYS A 7 -13.35 -10.04 -23.58
CA LYS A 7 -13.18 -8.65 -24.01
C LYS A 7 -14.41 -7.88 -23.55
N LEU A 8 -14.36 -7.33 -22.34
CA LEU A 8 -15.28 -6.28 -21.92
C LEU A 8 -14.96 -5.05 -22.76
N ASN A 9 -15.93 -4.59 -23.53
CA ASN A 9 -15.83 -3.33 -24.25
C ASN A 9 -15.72 -2.22 -23.21
N TYR A 10 -14.52 -1.67 -23.02
CA TYR A 10 -14.33 -0.44 -22.31
C TYR A 10 -15.02 0.70 -23.07
N GLN A 11 -16.24 1.00 -22.73
CA GLN A 11 -16.80 2.27 -23.06
C GLN A 11 -16.18 3.27 -22.08
N LYS A 12 -15.26 4.10 -22.60
CA LYS A 12 -14.82 5.31 -21.91
C LYS A 12 -16.10 6.08 -21.58
N VAL A 13 -16.43 6.15 -20.31
CA VAL A 13 -17.50 7.03 -19.84
C VAL A 13 -16.99 8.45 -20.04
N GLU A 14 -17.25 9.00 -21.22
CA GLU A 14 -17.10 10.43 -21.47
C GLU A 14 -18.27 11.08 -20.75
N ASN A 15 -18.03 11.54 -19.59
CA ASN A 15 -18.71 12.57 -18.80
C ASN A 15 -18.54 12.25 -17.33
N SER A 16 -17.39 12.60 -16.78
CA SER A 16 -17.37 12.99 -15.38
C SER A 16 -18.16 14.29 -15.31
N GLU A 17 -19.48 14.22 -15.15
CA GLU A 17 -20.19 15.33 -14.53
C GLU A 17 -19.38 15.67 -13.27
N ASN A 18 -19.08 16.94 -13.07
CA ASN A 18 -18.51 17.44 -11.84
C ASN A 18 -19.51 17.10 -10.73
N ILE A 19 -19.40 15.90 -10.18
CA ILE A 19 -20.21 15.50 -9.03
C ILE A 19 -19.60 16.28 -7.86
N GLU A 20 -20.21 17.41 -7.58
CA GLU A 20 -19.87 18.25 -6.44
C GLU A 20 -20.39 17.52 -5.20
N TYR A 21 -19.59 16.62 -4.63
CA TYR A 21 -19.89 16.00 -3.35
C TYR A 21 -19.64 17.06 -2.27
N VAL A 22 -20.67 17.75 -1.84
CA VAL A 22 -20.64 18.64 -0.69
C VAL A 22 -21.26 17.92 0.48
N SER A 23 -20.50 17.68 1.53
CA SER A 23 -21.01 17.18 2.80
C SER A 23 -21.03 18.31 3.83
N GLU A 24 -22.13 18.43 4.57
CA GLU A 24 -22.22 19.35 5.70
C GLU A 24 -21.38 18.82 6.89
N GLU A 25 -21.36 17.51 7.09
CA GLU A 25 -20.51 16.86 8.07
C GLU A 25 -19.18 16.48 7.45
N LYS A 26 -18.08 16.89 8.08
CA LYS A 26 -16.72 16.70 7.60
C LYS A 26 -15.86 15.98 8.66
N PRO A 27 -16.12 14.69 8.90
CA PRO A 27 -15.31 13.90 9.83
C PRO A 27 -13.89 13.71 9.29
N ASN A 28 -12.94 13.44 10.18
CA ASN A 28 -11.64 12.96 9.76
C ASN A 28 -11.79 11.57 9.11
N VAL A 29 -11.12 11.36 8.00
CA VAL A 29 -11.18 10.11 7.21
C VAL A 29 -9.81 9.47 7.20
N TYR A 30 -9.77 8.17 7.44
CA TYR A 30 -8.56 7.35 7.40
C TYR A 30 -8.75 6.26 6.34
N PHE A 31 -7.83 6.20 5.40
CA PHE A 31 -7.86 5.26 4.30
C PHE A 31 -6.53 4.50 4.23
N PHE A 32 -6.51 3.27 4.70
CA PHE A 32 -5.32 2.46 4.78
C PHE A 32 -5.33 1.34 3.74
N ILE A 33 -4.21 1.17 3.07
CA ILE A 33 -3.96 0.14 2.05
C ILE A 33 -2.82 -0.74 2.55
N CYS A 34 -3.15 -1.99 2.86
CA CYS A 34 -2.17 -3.03 3.18
C CYS A 34 -1.95 -3.87 1.93
N ASP A 35 -0.76 -3.77 1.34
CA ASP A 35 -0.46 -4.43 0.07
C ASP A 35 -0.40 -5.95 0.23
N GLU A 36 -1.04 -6.68 -0.70
CA GLU A 36 -1.18 -8.14 -0.68
C GLU A 36 -1.94 -8.72 0.52
N TYR A 37 -2.77 -7.94 1.18
CA TYR A 37 -3.63 -8.48 2.22
C TYR A 37 -4.75 -9.34 1.58
N ALA A 38 -4.60 -10.65 1.66
CA ALA A 38 -5.53 -11.59 1.03
C ALA A 38 -6.90 -11.58 1.70
N GLY A 39 -7.96 -11.67 0.89
CA GLY A 39 -9.33 -11.82 1.38
C GLY A 39 -9.58 -13.17 2.07
N VAL A 40 -10.72 -13.27 2.78
CA VAL A 40 -11.07 -14.45 3.59
C VAL A 40 -10.98 -15.76 2.80
N GLU A 41 -11.59 -15.80 1.62
CA GLU A 41 -11.57 -17.01 0.77
C GLU A 41 -10.14 -17.40 0.37
N GLY A 42 -9.31 -16.42 0.04
CA GLY A 42 -7.91 -16.64 -0.29
C GLY A 42 -7.12 -17.22 0.89
N LEU A 43 -7.30 -16.64 2.08
CA LEU A 43 -6.65 -17.11 3.29
C LEU A 43 -7.07 -18.53 3.68
N GLU A 44 -8.35 -18.84 3.61
CA GLU A 44 -8.85 -20.19 3.90
C GLU A 44 -8.35 -21.21 2.84
N ARG A 45 -8.51 -20.89 1.57
CA ARG A 45 -8.26 -21.84 0.48
C ARG A 45 -6.77 -22.11 0.23
N TYR A 46 -5.95 -21.06 0.26
CA TYR A 46 -4.54 -21.17 -0.14
C TYR A 46 -3.57 -21.26 1.05
N TYR A 47 -3.97 -20.67 2.19
CA TYR A 47 -3.11 -20.62 3.38
C TYR A 47 -3.62 -21.49 4.52
N ASN A 48 -4.83 -22.07 4.42
CA ASN A 48 -5.50 -22.79 5.49
C ASN A 48 -5.55 -21.98 6.80
N TYR A 49 -5.83 -20.67 6.65
CA TYR A 49 -5.84 -19.72 7.74
C TYR A 49 -7.22 -19.06 7.88
N ASP A 50 -7.77 -19.12 9.10
CA ASP A 50 -9.05 -18.50 9.43
C ASP A 50 -8.82 -17.12 10.04
N ASN A 51 -9.11 -16.07 9.28
CA ASN A 51 -8.97 -14.67 9.70
C ASN A 51 -10.24 -14.10 10.36
N ARG A 52 -11.27 -14.91 10.57
CA ARG A 52 -12.57 -14.42 11.09
C ARG A 52 -12.47 -13.86 12.51
N VAL A 53 -11.52 -14.32 13.31
CA VAL A 53 -11.29 -13.79 14.67
C VAL A 53 -10.90 -12.31 14.60
N PHE A 54 -9.96 -11.96 13.72
CA PHE A 54 -9.56 -10.57 13.48
C PHE A 54 -10.72 -9.75 12.90
N LEU A 55 -11.39 -10.25 11.87
CA LEU A 55 -12.51 -9.55 11.24
C LEU A 55 -13.64 -9.27 12.22
N LYS A 56 -13.96 -10.25 13.07
CA LYS A 56 -14.96 -10.06 14.12
C LYS A 56 -14.55 -8.97 15.12
N HIS A 57 -13.27 -8.92 15.48
CA HIS A 57 -12.78 -7.88 16.37
C HIS A 57 -12.93 -6.48 15.77
N ILE A 58 -12.61 -6.27 14.49
CA ILE A 58 -12.80 -4.96 13.86
C ILE A 58 -14.29 -4.63 13.64
N GLU A 59 -15.15 -5.63 13.36
CA GLU A 59 -16.60 -5.46 13.28
C GLU A 59 -17.21 -5.01 14.63
N GLU A 60 -16.77 -5.63 15.73
CA GLU A 60 -17.19 -5.26 17.10
C GLU A 60 -16.75 -3.82 17.46
N ASN A 61 -15.75 -3.28 16.78
CA ASN A 61 -15.31 -1.88 16.89
C ASN A 61 -15.99 -0.95 15.88
N GLY A 62 -17.07 -1.38 15.23
CA GLY A 62 -17.94 -0.55 14.40
C GLY A 62 -17.57 -0.48 12.92
N PHE A 63 -16.64 -1.33 12.45
CA PHE A 63 -16.32 -1.41 11.02
C PHE A 63 -17.29 -2.31 10.28
N ASN A 64 -17.64 -1.95 9.05
CA ASN A 64 -18.35 -2.82 8.13
C ASN A 64 -17.36 -3.67 7.35
N ILE A 65 -17.57 -4.99 7.34
CA ILE A 65 -16.68 -5.93 6.68
C ILE A 65 -17.26 -6.37 5.34
N SER A 66 -16.49 -6.22 4.26
CA SER A 66 -16.79 -6.85 2.98
C SER A 66 -15.91 -8.09 2.80
N THR A 67 -16.51 -9.25 2.73
CA THR A 67 -15.80 -10.52 2.48
C THR A 67 -15.76 -10.91 1.01
N THR A 68 -16.39 -10.12 0.14
CA THR A 68 -16.55 -10.39 -1.29
C THR A 68 -15.87 -9.35 -2.19
N SER A 69 -14.98 -8.54 -1.62
CA SER A 69 -14.20 -7.58 -2.41
C SER A 69 -13.12 -8.29 -3.23
N HIS A 70 -12.99 -7.90 -4.48
CA HIS A 70 -12.00 -8.46 -5.41
C HIS A 70 -11.30 -7.35 -6.19
N ASN A 71 -10.04 -7.56 -6.51
CA ASN A 71 -9.33 -6.70 -7.46
C ASN A 71 -9.88 -6.91 -8.87
N TYR A 72 -9.85 -5.85 -9.65
CA TYR A 72 -10.30 -5.88 -11.04
C TYR A 72 -9.18 -6.35 -11.96
N GLU A 73 -9.39 -7.50 -12.63
CA GLU A 73 -8.55 -8.08 -13.71
C GLU A 73 -7.03 -8.15 -13.46
N SER A 74 -6.50 -7.64 -12.35
CA SER A 74 -5.06 -7.65 -12.08
C SER A 74 -4.78 -7.74 -10.58
N CYS A 75 -3.69 -8.41 -10.23
CA CYS A 75 -3.12 -8.38 -8.89
C CYS A 75 -2.03 -7.30 -8.75
N SER A 76 -1.74 -6.54 -9.82
CA SER A 76 -0.67 -5.55 -9.83
C SER A 76 -1.08 -4.27 -9.12
N THR A 77 -0.21 -3.79 -8.23
CA THR A 77 -0.35 -2.51 -7.53
C THR A 77 -0.40 -1.34 -8.50
N THR A 78 0.39 -1.40 -9.58
CA THR A 78 0.45 -0.37 -10.63
C THR A 78 -0.88 -0.21 -11.39
N VAL A 79 -1.71 -1.25 -11.41
CA VAL A 79 -3.05 -1.23 -12.00
C VAL A 79 -4.11 -0.82 -10.98
N ASN A 80 -4.03 -1.37 -9.77
CA ASN A 80 -5.11 -1.22 -8.78
C ASN A 80 -5.11 0.15 -8.09
N ILE A 81 -3.94 0.67 -7.70
CA ILE A 81 -3.86 1.95 -6.96
C ILE A 81 -4.38 3.13 -7.78
N PRO A 82 -4.02 3.32 -9.07
CA PRO A 82 -4.59 4.40 -9.87
C PRO A 82 -6.13 4.33 -9.98
N ASN A 83 -6.68 3.15 -10.20
CA ASN A 83 -8.14 2.96 -10.28
C ASN A 83 -8.81 3.28 -8.94
N LEU A 84 -8.23 2.81 -7.83
CA LEU A 84 -8.73 3.03 -6.47
C LEU A 84 -8.74 4.52 -6.11
N LEU A 85 -7.64 5.24 -6.37
CA LEU A 85 -7.53 6.66 -6.04
C LEU A 85 -8.34 7.56 -6.97
N ASN A 86 -8.61 7.13 -8.19
CA ASN A 86 -9.47 7.86 -9.11
C ASN A 86 -10.94 7.45 -9.01
N LEU A 87 -11.29 6.46 -8.18
CA LEU A 87 -12.66 5.96 -7.98
C LEU A 87 -13.32 5.47 -9.29
N GLU A 88 -12.52 5.08 -10.27
CA GLU A 88 -12.95 4.61 -11.58
C GLU A 88 -11.84 3.83 -12.29
N TYR A 89 -12.21 3.05 -13.31
CA TYR A 89 -11.24 2.39 -14.18
C TYR A 89 -10.71 3.39 -15.21
N VAL A 90 -9.58 4.02 -14.91
CA VAL A 90 -9.02 5.15 -15.68
C VAL A 90 -8.37 4.75 -16.99
N ALA A 91 -7.92 3.50 -17.11
CA ALA A 91 -7.27 2.97 -18.30
C ALA A 91 -7.27 1.43 -18.30
N SER A 92 -6.83 0.83 -19.41
CA SER A 92 -6.60 -0.62 -19.47
C SER A 92 -5.44 -1.06 -18.57
N PRO A 93 -5.41 -2.32 -18.11
CA PRO A 93 -4.27 -2.84 -17.35
C PRO A 93 -2.92 -2.62 -18.04
N ASP A 94 -2.82 -2.87 -19.36
CA ASP A 94 -1.58 -2.67 -20.12
C ASP A 94 -1.10 -1.21 -20.12
N GLU A 95 -2.01 -0.26 -20.24
CA GLU A 95 -1.70 1.17 -20.17
C GLU A 95 -1.25 1.57 -18.76
N LEU A 96 -1.90 1.05 -17.72
CA LEU A 96 -1.55 1.32 -16.33
C LEU A 96 -0.19 0.72 -15.96
N GLU A 97 0.11 -0.51 -16.40
CA GLU A 97 1.43 -1.10 -16.21
C GLU A 97 2.56 -0.25 -16.84
N ALA A 98 2.28 0.34 -18.02
CA ALA A 98 3.26 1.16 -18.72
C ALA A 98 3.38 2.59 -18.17
N ASN A 99 2.28 3.18 -17.70
CA ASN A 99 2.16 4.62 -17.47
C ASN A 99 1.37 4.99 -16.19
N ASN A 100 1.38 4.17 -15.15
CA ASN A 100 0.60 4.38 -13.91
C ASN A 100 0.83 5.76 -13.28
N LEU A 101 2.05 6.29 -13.27
CA LEU A 101 2.38 7.58 -12.65
C LEU A 101 1.58 8.75 -13.25
N LYS A 102 1.18 8.67 -14.52
CA LYS A 102 0.33 9.66 -15.17
C LYS A 102 -1.04 9.77 -14.48
N TYR A 103 -1.58 8.63 -14.02
CA TYR A 103 -2.89 8.52 -13.40
C TYR A 103 -2.85 8.70 -11.88
N MET A 104 -1.64 8.73 -11.30
CA MET A 104 -1.42 8.94 -9.87
C MET A 104 -1.33 10.42 -9.50
N LYS A 105 -1.08 11.32 -10.47
CA LYS A 105 -0.96 12.75 -10.21
C LYS A 105 -2.31 13.37 -9.87
N ASN A 106 -2.42 13.93 -8.67
CA ASN A 106 -3.61 14.60 -8.17
C ASN A 106 -4.90 13.82 -8.45
N PRO A 107 -5.02 12.58 -7.99
CA PRO A 107 -6.12 11.70 -8.33
C PRO A 107 -7.47 12.26 -7.85
N LYS A 108 -8.57 11.76 -8.41
CA LYS A 108 -9.92 12.25 -8.14
C LYS A 108 -10.29 12.26 -6.65
N LEU A 109 -9.83 11.26 -5.88
CA LEU A 109 -10.00 11.24 -4.43
C LEU A 109 -9.41 12.51 -3.79
N TYR A 110 -8.18 12.90 -4.16
CA TYR A 110 -7.55 14.12 -3.62
C TYR A 110 -8.33 15.36 -4.00
N GLN A 111 -8.77 15.45 -5.27
CA GLN A 111 -9.54 16.59 -5.75
C GLN A 111 -10.85 16.78 -4.98
N ILE A 112 -11.61 15.69 -4.77
CA ILE A 112 -12.86 15.70 -4.01
C ILE A 112 -12.63 16.21 -2.59
N PHE A 113 -11.65 15.68 -1.89
CA PHE A 113 -11.38 16.07 -0.51
C PHE A 113 -10.83 17.48 -0.40
N LYS A 114 -9.89 17.87 -1.25
CA LYS A 114 -9.37 19.27 -1.30
C LYS A 114 -10.48 20.28 -1.58
N THR A 115 -11.40 20.01 -2.52
CA THR A 115 -12.55 20.87 -2.82
C THR A 115 -13.49 21.02 -1.64
N ASN A 116 -13.59 19.98 -0.80
CA ASN A 116 -14.37 20.03 0.45
C ASN A 116 -13.61 20.64 1.63
N GLY A 117 -12.43 21.19 1.42
CA GLY A 117 -11.63 21.89 2.44
C GLY A 117 -10.83 20.97 3.36
N TYR A 118 -10.64 19.70 2.98
CA TYR A 118 -9.80 18.77 3.72
C TYR A 118 -8.32 19.05 3.46
N THR A 119 -7.52 18.84 4.49
CA THR A 119 -6.07 18.65 4.36
C THR A 119 -5.81 17.18 4.11
N ILE A 120 -4.89 16.85 3.18
CA ILE A 120 -4.50 15.46 2.90
C ILE A 120 -3.17 15.18 3.60
N ASN A 121 -3.19 14.15 4.42
CA ASN A 121 -2.01 13.60 5.10
C ASN A 121 -1.63 12.26 4.47
N LEU A 122 -0.35 12.05 4.21
CA LEU A 122 0.15 10.81 3.61
C LEU A 122 1.11 10.09 4.56
N ILE A 123 0.92 8.77 4.66
CA ILE A 123 1.83 7.81 5.26
C ILE A 123 2.21 6.85 4.12
N ASN A 124 3.38 7.04 3.54
CA ASN A 124 3.75 6.40 2.28
C ASN A 124 4.96 5.50 2.44
N HIS A 125 4.74 4.19 2.44
CA HIS A 125 5.80 3.20 2.54
C HIS A 125 6.58 3.01 1.24
N THR A 126 5.94 3.35 0.13
CA THR A 126 6.56 3.31 -1.22
C THR A 126 6.13 4.55 -1.98
N GLN A 127 6.78 4.87 -3.08
CA GLN A 127 6.44 6.06 -3.89
C GLN A 127 5.16 5.88 -4.73
N PHE A 128 4.21 5.07 -4.27
CA PHE A 128 2.94 4.86 -4.97
C PHE A 128 1.91 5.97 -4.77
N LEU A 129 2.09 6.86 -3.80
CA LEU A 129 1.19 7.98 -3.56
C LEU A 129 1.82 9.29 -4.05
N ASP A 130 1.03 10.10 -4.78
CA ASP A 130 1.47 11.45 -5.18
C ASP A 130 1.49 12.38 -3.97
N GLU A 131 2.64 12.92 -3.65
CA GLU A 131 2.86 13.78 -2.48
C GLU A 131 2.60 15.26 -2.78
N ASP A 132 2.35 15.65 -4.04
CA ASP A 132 2.18 17.04 -4.41
C ASP A 132 0.93 17.67 -3.77
N GLY A 133 1.17 18.75 -3.03
CA GLY A 133 0.13 19.44 -2.27
C GLY A 133 -0.49 18.64 -1.12
N CYS A 134 0.24 17.68 -0.57
CA CYS A 134 -0.13 16.88 0.60
C CYS A 134 0.87 17.07 1.74
N ASN A 135 0.43 16.79 2.97
CA ASN A 135 1.33 16.72 4.12
C ASN A 135 1.86 15.29 4.25
N VAL A 136 3.15 15.10 4.09
CA VAL A 136 3.78 13.79 4.34
C VAL A 136 4.04 13.66 5.82
N ILE A 137 3.34 12.73 6.48
CA ILE A 137 3.49 12.45 7.92
C ILE A 137 4.64 11.46 8.13
N ALA A 138 4.71 10.44 7.30
CA ALA A 138 5.83 9.51 7.23
C ALA A 138 5.97 8.98 5.81
N THR A 139 7.20 8.76 5.43
CA THR A 139 7.56 8.08 4.18
C THR A 139 8.65 7.06 4.49
N SER A 140 8.72 6.00 3.69
CA SER A 140 9.88 5.13 3.78
C SER A 140 11.11 5.88 3.29
N ASP A 141 12.21 5.76 4.01
CA ASP A 141 13.51 6.29 3.61
C ASP A 141 14.11 5.50 2.42
N VAL A 142 13.27 5.05 1.50
CA VAL A 142 13.75 4.47 0.25
C VAL A 142 14.58 5.54 -0.43
N VAL A 143 15.88 5.37 -0.32
CA VAL A 143 16.91 6.24 -0.88
C VAL A 143 16.44 6.74 -2.24
N ASP A 144 16.34 8.05 -2.37
CA ASP A 144 15.98 8.77 -3.58
C ASP A 144 16.38 7.98 -4.84
N THR A 145 15.41 7.66 -5.68
CA THR A 145 15.56 6.77 -6.85
C THR A 145 16.69 7.26 -7.76
N ILE A 146 16.95 8.56 -7.81
CA ILE A 146 18.05 9.18 -8.56
C ILE A 146 19.39 8.86 -7.89
N SER A 147 19.49 9.00 -6.58
CA SER A 147 20.69 8.65 -5.83
C SER A 147 20.99 7.16 -5.92
N THR A 148 19.97 6.31 -5.83
CA THR A 148 20.09 4.86 -6.01
C THR A 148 20.51 4.52 -7.44
N TYR A 149 19.92 5.17 -8.46
CA TYR A 149 20.30 4.95 -9.86
C TYR A 149 21.73 5.40 -10.14
N ILE A 150 22.16 6.55 -9.62
CA ILE A 150 23.52 7.05 -9.74
C ILE A 150 24.51 6.12 -9.02
N LEU A 151 24.16 5.65 -7.81
CA LEU A 151 24.96 4.70 -7.07
C LEU A 151 25.08 3.36 -7.77
N GLN A 152 23.99 2.82 -8.33
CA GLN A 152 23.97 1.57 -9.10
C GLN A 152 24.80 1.63 -10.40
N LYS A 153 24.96 2.82 -10.98
CA LYS A 153 25.76 3.05 -12.20
C LYS A 153 27.20 3.51 -11.92
N SER A 154 27.54 3.71 -10.65
CA SER A 154 28.86 4.22 -10.27
C SER A 154 29.83 3.10 -9.89
N ILE A 155 31.14 3.44 -9.89
CA ILE A 155 32.20 2.54 -9.41
C ILE A 155 31.99 2.16 -7.92
N PHE A 156 31.20 2.95 -7.16
CA PHE A 156 30.86 2.64 -5.78
C PHE A 156 29.94 1.42 -5.68
N GLN A 157 29.13 1.12 -6.70
CA GLN A 157 28.34 -0.12 -6.72
C GLN A 157 29.27 -1.34 -6.88
N LEU A 158 30.28 -1.27 -7.75
CA LEU A 158 31.27 -2.34 -7.88
C LEU A 158 32.03 -2.59 -6.57
N ILE A 159 32.34 -1.51 -5.83
CA ILE A 159 32.99 -1.61 -4.52
C ILE A 159 31.99 -2.14 -3.47
N LYS A 160 30.70 -1.76 -3.56
CA LYS A 160 29.65 -2.22 -2.68
C LYS A 160 29.34 -3.70 -2.93
N ASP A 161 29.27 -4.13 -4.17
CA ASP A 161 29.06 -5.54 -4.55
C ASP A 161 30.24 -6.41 -4.11
N TYR A 162 31.48 -5.93 -4.28
CA TYR A 162 32.68 -6.59 -3.79
C TYR A 162 32.74 -6.65 -2.25
N LYS A 163 32.24 -5.63 -1.55
CA LYS A 163 32.13 -5.61 -0.10
C LYS A 163 30.89 -6.32 0.44
N ALA A 164 29.78 -6.37 -0.33
CA ALA A 164 28.55 -7.05 0.06
C ALA A 164 28.71 -8.57 0.15
N GLU A 165 29.67 -9.15 -0.59
CA GLU A 165 30.08 -10.54 -0.35
C GLU A 165 30.76 -10.74 1.04
N GLN A 166 31.14 -9.66 1.72
CA GLN A 166 31.88 -9.70 2.98
C GLN A 166 31.18 -8.98 4.16
N ILE A 167 30.17 -8.14 3.91
CA ILE A 167 29.45 -7.44 4.98
C ILE A 167 28.16 -8.18 5.26
N GLU A 168 28.06 -8.70 6.46
CA GLU A 168 26.90 -9.40 6.97
C GLU A 168 25.61 -8.59 6.79
N THR A 169 24.68 -9.17 6.11
CA THR A 169 23.34 -8.74 5.72
C THR A 169 22.38 -8.44 6.89
N SER A 170 22.85 -8.43 8.12
CA SER A 170 22.05 -8.07 9.29
C SER A 170 21.54 -6.62 9.27
N THR A 171 22.33 -5.71 8.68
CA THR A 171 22.00 -4.28 8.63
C THR A 171 20.80 -4.01 7.72
N ASP A 172 20.71 -4.69 6.57
CA ASP A 172 19.64 -4.46 5.62
C ASP A 172 18.28 -4.95 6.17
N THR A 173 18.25 -6.14 6.78
CA THR A 173 17.02 -6.67 7.40
C THR A 173 16.52 -5.75 8.51
N GLN A 174 17.39 -5.25 9.38
CA GLN A 174 17.02 -4.33 10.45
C GLN A 174 16.47 -3.01 9.91
N TYR A 175 17.00 -2.53 8.80
CA TYR A 175 16.51 -1.34 8.13
C TYR A 175 15.06 -1.55 7.64
N TYR A 176 14.78 -2.62 6.90
CA TYR A 176 13.43 -2.93 6.41
C TYR A 176 12.43 -3.14 7.56
N VAL A 177 12.83 -3.82 8.62
CA VAL A 177 11.98 -4.01 9.82
C VAL A 177 11.69 -2.69 10.50
N SER A 178 12.70 -1.83 10.65
CA SER A 178 12.54 -0.51 11.27
C SER A 178 11.60 0.38 10.46
N ASP A 179 11.78 0.40 9.13
CA ASP A 179 10.95 1.15 8.22
C ASP A 179 9.49 0.68 8.26
N LEU A 180 9.25 -0.62 8.14
CA LEU A 180 7.91 -1.21 8.25
C LEU A 180 7.23 -0.87 9.59
N LYS A 181 7.95 -1.02 10.70
CA LYS A 181 7.43 -0.67 12.03
C LYS A 181 7.13 0.81 12.17
N ASN A 182 7.95 1.68 11.60
CA ASN A 182 7.73 3.13 11.61
C ASN A 182 6.42 3.47 10.88
N ILE A 183 6.20 2.92 9.70
CA ILE A 183 4.99 3.14 8.91
C ILE A 183 3.76 2.61 9.65
N LEU A 184 3.78 1.36 10.12
CA LEU A 184 2.64 0.78 10.85
C LEU A 184 2.34 1.54 12.15
N ASN A 185 3.35 1.92 12.94
CA ASN A 185 3.17 2.72 14.14
C ASN A 185 2.62 4.12 13.82
N THR A 186 3.03 4.71 12.69
CA THR A 186 2.49 5.99 12.24
C THR A 186 1.03 5.84 11.84
N MET A 187 0.64 4.78 11.12
CA MET A 187 -0.76 4.49 10.81
C MET A 187 -1.59 4.32 12.08
N GLN A 188 -1.09 3.58 13.05
CA GLN A 188 -1.73 3.32 14.35
C GLN A 188 -1.95 4.59 15.19
N THR A 189 -1.06 5.58 15.05
CA THR A 189 -1.06 6.80 15.88
C THR A 189 -1.45 8.08 15.14
N CYS A 190 -1.71 8.02 13.84
CA CYS A 190 -1.96 9.19 12.99
C CYS A 190 -3.20 10.02 13.44
N TYR A 191 -4.16 9.42 14.15
CA TYR A 191 -5.30 10.14 14.71
C TYR A 191 -4.87 11.24 15.71
N LYS A 192 -3.65 11.20 16.23
CA LYS A 192 -3.07 12.24 17.09
C LYS A 192 -2.48 13.41 16.29
N MET A 193 -2.31 13.23 14.99
CA MET A 193 -1.65 14.18 14.09
C MET A 193 -2.65 14.96 13.21
N VAL A 194 -3.95 14.86 13.52
CA VAL A 194 -4.98 15.59 12.80
C VAL A 194 -4.94 17.09 13.10
N ASP A 195 -5.25 17.88 12.08
CA ASP A 195 -5.51 19.31 12.26
C ASP A 195 -6.77 19.51 13.11
N LYS A 196 -6.71 20.42 14.08
CA LYS A 196 -7.86 20.74 14.94
C LYS A 196 -8.84 21.72 14.28
N GLU A 197 -8.38 22.41 13.26
CA GLU A 197 -9.14 23.49 12.60
C GLU A 197 -9.74 23.02 11.26
N LYS A 198 -9.18 21.98 10.65
CA LYS A 198 -9.61 21.47 9.35
C LYS A 198 -9.79 19.97 9.37
N PRO A 199 -10.80 19.44 8.67
CA PRO A 199 -10.94 18.01 8.50
C PRO A 199 -9.76 17.46 7.71
N THR A 200 -9.36 16.22 8.02
CA THR A 200 -8.23 15.57 7.38
C THR A 200 -8.65 14.28 6.67
N LEU A 201 -8.08 14.04 5.49
CA LEU A 201 -8.02 12.74 4.88
C LEU A 201 -6.61 12.19 5.08
N THR A 202 -6.46 11.15 5.88
CA THR A 202 -5.18 10.47 6.06
C THR A 202 -5.16 9.21 5.22
N ILE A 203 -4.26 9.15 4.25
CA ILE A 203 -4.06 7.98 3.39
C ILE A 203 -2.76 7.32 3.79
N GLY A 204 -2.82 6.03 4.14
CA GLY A 204 -1.66 5.21 4.45
C GLY A 204 -1.52 4.06 3.47
N TYR A 205 -0.31 3.88 2.94
CA TYR A 205 0.05 2.72 2.15
C TYR A 205 1.22 2.01 2.82
N VAL A 206 1.08 0.71 3.06
CA VAL A 206 2.12 -0.14 3.62
C VAL A 206 2.31 -1.38 2.74
N SER A 207 3.56 -1.66 2.35
CA SER A 207 3.94 -2.86 1.60
C SER A 207 4.04 -4.06 2.56
N CYS A 208 2.90 -4.42 3.17
CA CYS A 208 2.77 -5.51 4.13
C CYS A 208 1.32 -6.04 4.10
N PRO A 209 1.13 -7.37 4.02
CA PRO A 209 2.11 -8.46 4.13
C PRO A 209 2.86 -8.83 2.84
N HIS A 210 3.01 -7.92 1.87
CA HIS A 210 3.81 -8.10 0.66
C HIS A 210 5.26 -8.52 0.98
N PRO A 211 5.90 -9.44 0.21
CA PRO A 211 7.31 -9.77 0.37
C PRO A 211 8.25 -8.59 0.01
N PRO A 212 9.48 -8.55 0.53
CA PRO A 212 10.12 -9.60 1.31
C PRO A 212 9.53 -9.71 2.71
N PHE A 213 9.45 -10.95 3.23
CA PHE A 213 8.92 -11.20 4.57
C PHE A 213 10.03 -10.94 5.60
N VAL A 214 9.99 -9.81 6.24
CA VAL A 214 11.07 -9.29 7.10
C VAL A 214 10.75 -9.36 8.60
N ILE A 215 9.49 -9.67 8.94
CA ILE A 215 9.01 -9.64 10.32
C ILE A 215 8.20 -10.90 10.65
N ASP A 216 8.41 -11.46 11.84
CA ASP A 216 7.60 -12.55 12.36
C ASP A 216 6.33 -12.04 13.07
N GLU A 217 5.50 -12.96 13.56
CA GLU A 217 4.22 -12.62 14.19
C GLU A 217 4.37 -11.87 15.53
N GLU A 218 5.52 -11.95 16.20
CA GLU A 218 5.84 -11.21 17.42
C GLU A 218 6.58 -9.89 17.14
N GLY A 219 6.89 -9.59 15.88
CA GLY A 219 7.62 -8.40 15.49
C GLY A 219 9.15 -8.58 15.52
N GLY A 220 9.64 -9.80 15.59
CA GLY A 220 11.05 -10.11 15.43
C GLY A 220 11.50 -10.02 13.98
N ALA A 221 12.78 -9.69 13.76
CA ALA A 221 13.34 -9.62 12.42
C ALA A 221 13.57 -11.01 11.83
N VAL A 222 13.15 -11.21 10.58
CA VAL A 222 13.40 -12.41 9.79
C VAL A 222 14.44 -12.09 8.73
N ASP A 223 15.46 -12.96 8.56
CA ASP A 223 16.51 -12.74 7.54
C ASP A 223 15.92 -12.77 6.12
N TYR A 224 15.84 -11.61 5.50
CA TYR A 224 15.14 -11.40 4.23
C TYR A 224 15.81 -12.03 3.01
N ARG A 225 17.06 -12.46 3.09
CA ARG A 225 17.81 -13.04 1.94
C ARG A 225 17.13 -14.21 1.28
N ASN A 226 16.31 -14.94 2.04
CA ASN A 226 15.56 -16.10 1.57
C ASN A 226 14.03 -15.89 1.64
N THR A 227 13.58 -14.66 1.91
CA THR A 227 12.18 -14.36 2.24
C THR A 227 11.42 -13.62 1.14
N SER A 228 12.02 -13.43 -0.02
CA SER A 228 11.35 -12.91 -1.22
C SER A 228 10.56 -13.97 -2.00
N ASN A 229 10.49 -15.19 -1.48
CA ASN A 229 9.76 -16.27 -2.11
C ASN A 229 8.26 -16.17 -1.78
N TRP A 230 7.47 -15.71 -2.71
CA TRP A 230 6.02 -15.59 -2.64
C TRP A 230 5.29 -16.91 -2.32
N ALA A 231 5.94 -18.05 -2.54
CA ALA A 231 5.39 -19.37 -2.23
C ALA A 231 5.53 -19.75 -0.75
N ASP A 232 6.27 -18.99 0.06
CA ASP A 232 6.44 -19.28 1.48
C ASP A 232 5.22 -18.78 2.28
N LYS A 233 4.28 -19.72 2.46
CA LYS A 233 3.02 -19.45 3.15
C LYS A 233 3.20 -19.14 4.64
N SER A 234 4.20 -19.71 5.27
CA SER A 234 4.43 -19.53 6.72
C SER A 234 4.95 -18.13 7.01
N LEU A 235 5.89 -17.64 6.19
CA LEU A 235 6.42 -16.29 6.30
C LEU A 235 5.35 -15.24 5.99
N TYR A 236 4.55 -15.47 4.95
CA TYR A 236 3.40 -14.62 4.66
C TYR A 236 2.44 -14.51 5.84
N LEU A 237 2.04 -15.65 6.43
CA LEU A 237 1.10 -15.67 7.55
C LEU A 237 1.67 -14.99 8.80
N ASN A 238 2.95 -15.13 9.07
CA ASN A 238 3.58 -14.45 10.20
C ASN A 238 3.49 -12.92 10.02
N GLN A 239 3.82 -12.42 8.84
CA GLN A 239 3.75 -11.00 8.52
C GLN A 239 2.30 -10.48 8.53
N LEU A 240 1.33 -11.27 8.02
CA LEU A 240 -0.11 -10.97 8.10
C LEU A 240 -0.58 -10.86 9.55
N LYS A 241 -0.22 -11.81 10.41
CA LYS A 241 -0.61 -11.78 11.83
C LYS A 241 -0.03 -10.58 12.56
N TYR A 242 1.20 -10.20 12.22
CA TYR A 242 1.81 -9.00 12.76
C TYR A 242 1.01 -7.73 12.39
N VAL A 243 0.62 -7.58 11.12
CA VAL A 243 -0.24 -6.48 10.68
C VAL A 243 -1.58 -6.47 11.41
N ASN A 244 -2.19 -7.64 11.60
CA ASN A 244 -3.45 -7.75 12.35
C ASN A 244 -3.32 -7.35 13.82
N ALA A 245 -2.13 -7.44 14.39
CA ALA A 245 -1.85 -7.06 15.78
C ALA A 245 -1.56 -5.54 15.93
N CYS A 246 -1.20 -4.85 14.83
CA CYS A 246 -0.99 -3.41 14.79
C CYS A 246 -2.29 -2.64 14.62
#